data_a605942b95bf012d5c4926bc24c8987f
#
_entry.id   a605942b95bf012d5c4926bc24c8987f
#
_cell.length_a   1.000
_cell.length_b   1.000
_cell.length_c   1.000
_cell.angle_alpha   90.00
_cell.angle_beta   90.00
_cell.angle_gamma   90.00
#
_symmetry.space_group_name_H-M   'P 1'
#
loop_
_entity.id
_entity.type
_entity.pdbx_description
1 polymer ?
#
loop_
_entity_poly.entity_id
_entity_poly.type
_entity_poly.pdbx_seq_one_letter_code
_entity_poly.pdbx_strand_id
1 'polypeptide(L)'
;MYAWTNYDSPLGTLTLAGSEEALTGLWLPGQKYFAATLPSDALRRDALPVFRQAVSWLDAYFAGRPLPALPPLAPVGSDFRQAVWQLLLEIPYGETTTYGALARQLCQRGISAAPQAVGGAVGHNPISILIPCHRCVGADGSLTGYAGGVEKKRFLLTLEGADLSHLYVPKHGTVL
;
A
#
# COMPACT_ATOMS: atom_id res chain seq x y z
N MET A 1 -21.80 8.26 2.35
CA MET A 1 -21.81 8.08 0.87
C MET A 1 -20.37 7.95 0.42
N TYR A 2 -20.05 6.94 -0.42
CA TYR A 2 -18.70 6.74 -0.94
C TYR A 2 -18.48 7.50 -2.23
N ALA A 3 -17.26 7.97 -2.39
CA ALA A 3 -16.84 8.71 -3.58
C ALA A 3 -15.47 8.22 -4.06
N TRP A 4 -15.13 8.59 -5.29
CA TRP A 4 -13.82 8.34 -5.87
C TRP A 4 -13.34 9.55 -6.66
N THR A 5 -12.03 9.65 -6.86
CA THR A 5 -11.36 10.64 -7.69
C THR A 5 -10.07 10.08 -8.28
N ASN A 6 -9.47 10.81 -9.18
CA ASN A 6 -8.17 10.47 -9.78
C ASN A 6 -7.06 11.42 -9.31
N TYR A 7 -5.84 10.90 -9.29
CA TYR A 7 -4.62 11.64 -9.01
C TYR A 7 -3.53 11.25 -10.03
N ASP A 8 -3.00 12.21 -10.75
CA ASP A 8 -1.93 11.98 -11.72
C ASP A 8 -0.58 11.94 -11.00
N SER A 9 0.11 10.80 -11.09
CA SER A 9 1.38 10.55 -10.44
C SER A 9 2.45 10.12 -11.44
N PRO A 10 3.74 10.09 -11.03
CA PRO A 10 4.82 9.49 -11.84
C PRO A 10 4.60 8.02 -12.20
N LEU A 11 3.71 7.33 -11.49
CA LEU A 11 3.35 5.93 -11.74
C LEU A 11 2.06 5.78 -12.57
N GLY A 12 1.55 6.86 -13.13
CA GLY A 12 0.29 6.91 -13.84
C GLY A 12 -0.85 7.46 -12.98
N THR A 13 -2.07 7.39 -13.50
CA THR A 13 -3.25 7.89 -12.82
C THR A 13 -3.67 6.94 -11.70
N LEU A 14 -3.56 7.39 -10.45
CA LEU A 14 -4.05 6.68 -9.28
C LEU A 14 -5.54 6.94 -9.10
N THR A 15 -6.27 5.94 -8.62
CA THR A 15 -7.67 6.10 -8.22
C THR A 15 -7.78 6.09 -6.70
N LEU A 16 -8.34 7.16 -6.14
CA LEU A 16 -8.60 7.31 -4.72
C LEU A 16 -10.09 7.06 -4.43
N ALA A 17 -10.38 6.41 -3.32
CA ALA A 17 -11.75 6.21 -2.84
C ALA A 17 -11.87 6.57 -1.36
N GLY A 18 -13.02 7.04 -0.96
CA GLY A 18 -13.25 7.42 0.43
C GLY A 18 -14.67 7.92 0.70
N SER A 19 -14.86 8.35 1.93
CA SER A 19 -16.07 9.04 2.40
C SER A 19 -15.70 10.45 2.88
N GLU A 20 -16.65 11.17 3.45
CA GLU A 20 -16.36 12.45 4.14
C GLU A 20 -15.38 12.28 5.31
N GLU A 21 -15.29 11.07 5.88
CA GLU A 21 -14.59 10.80 7.13
C GLU A 21 -13.20 10.21 6.90
N ALA A 22 -13.02 9.31 5.90
CA ALA A 22 -11.78 8.56 5.74
C ALA A 22 -11.54 8.09 4.30
N LEU A 23 -10.26 7.90 3.97
CA LEU A 23 -9.81 7.23 2.75
C LEU A 23 -10.01 5.72 2.90
N THR A 24 -10.64 5.09 1.91
CA THR A 24 -10.93 3.66 1.91
C THR A 24 -10.20 2.90 0.81
N GLY A 25 -9.65 3.62 -0.18
CA GLY A 25 -8.93 3.01 -1.29
C GLY A 25 -7.95 3.97 -1.96
N LEU A 26 -6.88 3.40 -2.46
CA LEU A 26 -5.93 4.02 -3.38
C LEU A 26 -5.29 2.91 -4.20
N TRP A 27 -5.49 2.93 -5.51
CA TRP A 27 -5.00 1.90 -6.41
C TRP A 27 -4.17 2.48 -7.55
N LEU A 28 -3.08 1.77 -7.88
CA LEU A 28 -2.28 2.06 -9.05
C LEU A 28 -2.96 1.51 -10.31
N PRO A 29 -2.74 2.12 -11.49
CA PRO A 29 -3.31 1.60 -12.73
C PRO A 29 -2.81 0.17 -12.99
N GLY A 30 -3.74 -0.73 -13.31
CA GLY A 30 -3.45 -2.13 -13.61
C GLY A 30 -3.05 -3.01 -12.43
N GLN A 31 -3.15 -2.51 -11.18
CA GLN A 31 -2.82 -3.36 -10.04
C GLN A 31 -3.84 -4.50 -9.86
N LYS A 32 -3.36 -5.60 -9.29
CA LYS A 32 -4.21 -6.72 -8.87
C LYS A 32 -5.22 -6.24 -7.83
N TYR A 33 -6.46 -6.70 -7.93
CA TYR A 33 -7.58 -6.26 -7.07
C TYR A 33 -7.92 -4.76 -7.17
N PHE A 34 -7.65 -4.15 -8.33
CA PHE A 34 -8.00 -2.75 -8.59
C PHE A 34 -9.46 -2.48 -8.25
N ALA A 35 -9.70 -1.45 -7.42
CA ALA A 35 -11.03 -1.01 -6.99
C ALA A 35 -11.92 -2.10 -6.36
N ALA A 36 -11.36 -3.23 -5.91
CA ALA A 36 -12.14 -4.36 -5.41
C ALA A 36 -12.99 -4.03 -4.17
N THR A 37 -12.62 -3.02 -3.41
CA THR A 37 -13.36 -2.55 -2.22
C THR A 37 -14.17 -1.27 -2.47
N LEU A 38 -14.18 -0.76 -3.70
CA LEU A 38 -14.98 0.41 -4.07
C LEU A 38 -16.44 -0.01 -4.25
N PRO A 39 -17.39 0.58 -3.51
CA PRO A 39 -18.82 0.31 -3.73
C PRO A 39 -19.26 0.69 -5.15
N SER A 40 -20.14 -0.11 -5.73
CA SER A 40 -20.62 0.08 -7.10
C SER A 40 -21.43 1.35 -7.31
N ASP A 41 -21.98 1.91 -6.24
CA ASP A 41 -22.76 3.16 -6.21
C ASP A 41 -21.91 4.38 -5.85
N ALA A 42 -20.58 4.22 -5.73
CA ALA A 42 -19.68 5.33 -5.45
C ALA A 42 -19.69 6.36 -6.60
N LEU A 43 -19.78 7.64 -6.25
CA LEU A 43 -19.84 8.73 -7.21
C LEU A 43 -18.49 9.44 -7.33
N ARG A 44 -18.18 9.96 -8.50
CA ARG A 44 -17.02 10.81 -8.66
C ARG A 44 -17.25 12.16 -7.95
N ARG A 45 -16.35 12.49 -7.02
CA ARG A 45 -16.38 13.75 -6.26
C ARG A 45 -14.96 14.20 -5.95
N ASP A 46 -14.45 15.15 -6.71
CA ASP A 46 -13.03 15.53 -6.64
C ASP A 46 -12.68 16.40 -5.41
N ALA A 47 -13.66 16.98 -4.74
CA ALA A 47 -13.45 18.01 -3.72
C ALA A 47 -13.65 17.57 -2.26
N LEU A 48 -13.70 16.25 -1.99
CA LEU A 48 -13.82 15.80 -0.60
C LEU A 48 -12.60 16.21 0.24
N PRO A 49 -12.81 16.63 1.51
CA PRO A 49 -11.70 17.00 2.40
C PRO A 49 -10.62 15.91 2.52
N VAL A 50 -11.04 14.65 2.63
CA VAL A 50 -10.11 13.51 2.73
C VAL A 50 -9.26 13.36 1.47
N PHE A 51 -9.80 13.63 0.28
CA PHE A 51 -9.04 13.58 -0.96
C PHE A 51 -8.02 14.72 -1.05
N ARG A 52 -8.37 15.92 -0.58
CA ARG A 52 -7.40 17.03 -0.51
C ARG A 52 -6.23 16.70 0.41
N GLN A 53 -6.50 16.08 1.55
CA GLN A 53 -5.44 15.61 2.45
C GLN A 53 -4.57 14.54 1.81
N ALA A 54 -5.17 13.55 1.15
CA ALA A 54 -4.46 12.50 0.44
C ALA A 54 -3.61 13.07 -0.71
N VAL A 55 -4.14 13.99 -1.50
CA VAL A 55 -3.41 14.66 -2.59
C VAL A 55 -2.23 15.45 -2.03
N SER A 56 -2.42 16.24 -0.97
CA SER A 56 -1.34 16.98 -0.32
C SER A 56 -0.22 16.05 0.18
N TRP A 57 -0.59 14.91 0.72
CA TRP A 57 0.37 13.89 1.16
C TRP A 57 1.12 13.28 -0.03
N LEU A 58 0.40 12.90 -1.09
CA LEU A 58 0.99 12.32 -2.31
C LEU A 58 1.92 13.31 -3.04
N ASP A 59 1.53 14.59 -3.11
CA ASP A 59 2.37 15.65 -3.70
C ASP A 59 3.69 15.78 -2.94
N ALA A 60 3.66 15.77 -1.61
CA ALA A 60 4.87 15.79 -0.78
C ALA A 60 5.70 14.52 -0.96
N TYR A 61 5.04 13.35 -0.98
CA TYR A 61 5.68 12.05 -1.15
C TYR A 61 6.46 11.95 -2.46
N PHE A 62 5.81 12.22 -3.59
CA PHE A 62 6.46 12.13 -4.91
C PHE A 62 7.48 13.25 -5.16
N ALA A 63 7.39 14.36 -4.45
CA ALA A 63 8.39 15.43 -4.50
C ALA A 63 9.57 15.24 -3.54
N GLY A 64 9.58 14.17 -2.74
CA GLY A 64 10.63 13.93 -1.73
C GLY A 64 10.67 14.99 -0.63
N ARG A 65 9.55 15.63 -0.34
CA ARG A 65 9.40 16.62 0.73
C ARG A 65 8.99 15.97 2.05
N PRO A 66 9.16 16.64 3.20
CA PRO A 66 8.64 16.17 4.47
C PRO A 66 7.15 15.85 4.36
N LEU A 67 6.76 14.67 4.86
CA LEU A 67 5.39 14.18 4.75
C LEU A 67 4.47 14.86 5.77
N PRO A 68 3.31 15.38 5.36
CA PRO A 68 2.28 15.79 6.30
C PRO A 68 1.67 14.57 7.02
N ALA A 69 0.80 14.80 7.99
CA ALA A 69 0.05 13.73 8.62
C ALA A 69 -0.76 12.95 7.58
N LEU A 70 -0.87 11.63 7.77
CA LEU A 70 -1.75 10.80 6.95
C LEU A 70 -3.21 11.27 7.11
N PRO A 71 -4.00 11.26 6.02
CA PRO A 71 -5.44 11.39 6.17
C PRO A 71 -5.99 10.22 7.00
N PRO A 72 -7.17 10.33 7.59
CA PRO A 72 -7.82 9.18 8.21
C PRO A 72 -7.97 8.03 7.21
N LEU A 73 -7.56 6.82 7.61
CA LEU A 73 -7.60 5.61 6.79
C LEU A 73 -8.63 4.64 7.36
N ALA A 74 -9.48 4.10 6.49
CA ALA A 74 -10.47 3.08 6.83
C ALA A 74 -10.47 1.94 5.77
N PRO A 75 -9.38 1.16 5.68
CA PRO A 75 -9.31 0.05 4.73
C PRO A 75 -10.33 -1.03 5.12
N VAL A 76 -11.03 -1.58 4.13
CA VAL A 76 -12.01 -2.65 4.33
C VAL A 76 -11.34 -4.01 4.14
N GLY A 77 -11.47 -4.87 5.14
CA GLY A 77 -10.91 -6.22 5.12
C GLY A 77 -11.15 -6.98 6.42
N SER A 78 -10.79 -8.27 6.44
CA SER A 78 -10.90 -9.12 7.63
C SER A 78 -10.02 -8.62 8.79
N ASP A 79 -10.29 -9.07 10.00
CA ASP A 79 -9.50 -8.73 11.18
C ASP A 79 -8.01 -9.09 11.00
N PHE A 80 -7.73 -10.22 10.37
CA PHE A 80 -6.35 -10.62 10.04
C PHE A 80 -5.69 -9.63 9.09
N ARG A 81 -6.36 -9.23 8.01
CA ARG A 81 -5.86 -8.23 7.06
C ARG A 81 -5.63 -6.88 7.73
N GLN A 82 -6.57 -6.44 8.57
CA GLN A 82 -6.43 -5.21 9.36
C GLN A 82 -5.18 -5.24 10.24
N ALA A 83 -4.93 -6.36 10.92
CA ALA A 83 -3.74 -6.53 11.76
C ALA A 83 -2.44 -6.45 10.94
N VAL A 84 -2.40 -7.07 9.75
CA VAL A 84 -1.25 -6.97 8.84
C VAL A 84 -1.05 -5.53 8.36
N TRP A 85 -2.10 -4.86 7.94
CA TRP A 85 -2.00 -3.47 7.45
C TRP A 85 -1.57 -2.48 8.53
N GLN A 86 -1.96 -2.71 9.79
CA GLN A 86 -1.45 -1.92 10.92
C GLN A 86 0.06 -2.08 11.08
N LEU A 87 0.60 -3.31 10.95
CA LEU A 87 2.04 -3.54 10.97
C LEU A 87 2.77 -2.88 9.81
N LEU A 88 2.16 -2.84 8.62
CA LEU A 88 2.75 -2.14 7.47
C LEU A 88 2.93 -0.64 7.77
N LEU A 89 1.96 -0.01 8.44
CA LEU A 89 2.04 1.40 8.83
C LEU A 89 3.17 1.69 9.83
N GLU A 90 3.65 0.69 10.54
CA GLU A 90 4.77 0.81 11.48
C GLU A 90 6.15 0.75 10.80
N ILE A 91 6.22 0.36 9.51
CA ILE A 91 7.49 0.31 8.78
C ILE A 91 7.94 1.72 8.42
N PRO A 92 9.13 2.17 8.88
CA PRO A 92 9.60 3.52 8.61
C PRO A 92 9.84 3.79 7.11
N TYR A 93 9.71 5.04 6.72
CA TYR A 93 10.07 5.53 5.40
C TYR A 93 11.53 5.18 5.06
N GLY A 94 11.76 4.62 3.89
CA GLY A 94 13.09 4.19 3.45
C GLY A 94 13.58 2.85 4.00
N GLU A 95 12.76 2.17 4.82
CA GLU A 95 13.09 0.86 5.37
C GLU A 95 12.25 -0.26 4.72
N THR A 96 12.73 -1.48 4.83
CA THR A 96 12.05 -2.67 4.34
C THR A 96 11.90 -3.71 5.44
N THR A 97 10.91 -4.59 5.30
CA THR A 97 10.71 -5.76 6.14
C THR A 97 10.40 -6.98 5.28
N THR A 98 10.31 -8.14 5.89
CA THR A 98 9.96 -9.38 5.19
C THR A 98 8.61 -9.92 5.64
N TYR A 99 7.97 -10.75 4.81
CA TYR A 99 6.72 -11.44 5.17
C TYR A 99 6.88 -12.29 6.43
N GLY A 100 8.03 -12.96 6.56
CA GLY A 100 8.34 -13.75 7.76
C GLY A 100 8.52 -12.92 9.02
N ALA A 101 9.11 -11.73 8.92
CA ALA A 101 9.24 -10.79 10.03
C ALA A 101 7.87 -10.29 10.50
N LEU A 102 6.99 -9.94 9.57
CA LEU A 102 5.61 -9.56 9.90
C LEU A 102 4.84 -10.71 10.55
N ALA A 103 4.99 -11.94 10.03
CA ALA A 103 4.36 -13.13 10.63
C ALA A 103 4.81 -13.33 12.08
N ARG A 104 6.12 -13.19 12.37
CA ARG A 104 6.64 -13.28 13.75
C ARG A 104 6.06 -12.20 14.66
N GLN A 105 5.96 -10.95 14.18
CA GLN A 105 5.37 -9.87 14.96
C GLN A 105 3.89 -10.11 15.27
N LEU A 106 3.13 -10.67 14.32
CA LEU A 106 1.73 -11.06 14.56
C LEU A 106 1.63 -12.16 15.62
N CYS A 107 2.47 -13.19 15.52
CA CYS A 107 2.52 -14.27 16.53
C CYS A 107 2.86 -13.74 17.93
N GLN A 108 3.77 -12.78 18.05
CA GLN A 108 4.09 -12.12 19.31
C GLN A 108 2.90 -11.32 19.89
N ARG A 109 1.99 -10.87 19.04
CA ARG A 109 0.73 -10.20 19.43
C ARG A 109 -0.43 -11.19 19.64
N GLY A 110 -0.18 -12.49 19.61
CA GLY A 110 -1.18 -13.54 19.81
C GLY A 110 -2.02 -13.87 18.58
N ILE A 111 -1.59 -13.43 17.37
CA ILE A 111 -2.28 -13.69 16.11
C ILE A 111 -1.49 -14.75 15.33
N SER A 112 -2.07 -15.95 15.17
CA SER A 112 -1.45 -17.01 14.38
C SER A 112 -1.31 -16.59 12.91
N ALA A 113 -0.09 -16.61 12.38
CA ALA A 113 0.20 -16.16 11.02
C ALA A 113 1.35 -16.96 10.40
N ALA A 114 1.12 -17.42 9.17
CA ALA A 114 2.17 -17.95 8.30
C ALA A 114 2.60 -16.87 7.29
N PRO A 115 3.86 -16.90 6.78
CA PRO A 115 4.31 -15.93 5.79
C PRO A 115 3.43 -15.85 4.54
N GLN A 116 2.88 -16.97 4.07
CA GLN A 116 1.96 -17.01 2.91
C GLN A 116 0.65 -16.25 3.18
N ALA A 117 0.08 -16.43 4.37
CA ALA A 117 -1.15 -15.71 4.76
C ALA A 117 -0.89 -14.20 4.89
N VAL A 118 0.27 -13.82 5.43
CA VAL A 118 0.71 -12.43 5.48
C VAL A 118 0.88 -11.86 4.07
N GLY A 119 1.52 -12.61 3.16
CA GLY A 119 1.68 -12.23 1.76
C GLY A 119 0.34 -11.99 1.07
N GLY A 120 -0.65 -12.84 1.31
CA GLY A 120 -2.02 -12.65 0.82
C GLY A 120 -2.66 -11.36 1.35
N ALA A 121 -2.52 -11.07 2.62
CA ALA A 121 -3.04 -9.86 3.24
C ALA A 121 -2.34 -8.58 2.71
N VAL A 122 -1.02 -8.63 2.55
CA VAL A 122 -0.23 -7.54 1.96
C VAL A 122 -0.68 -7.27 0.52
N GLY A 123 -0.91 -8.32 -0.28
CA GLY A 123 -1.36 -8.21 -1.67
C GLY A 123 -2.78 -7.65 -1.82
N HIS A 124 -3.62 -7.77 -0.80
CA HIS A 124 -5.00 -7.24 -0.78
C HIS A 124 -5.11 -5.84 -0.15
N ASN A 125 -3.99 -5.20 0.20
CA ASN A 125 -4.00 -3.84 0.70
C ASN A 125 -4.79 -2.91 -0.24
N PRO A 126 -5.91 -2.30 0.21
CA PRO A 126 -6.73 -1.46 -0.65
C PRO A 126 -6.23 -0.01 -0.74
N ILE A 127 -5.25 0.40 0.09
CA ILE A 127 -4.73 1.77 0.14
C ILE A 127 -3.22 1.74 -0.13
N SER A 128 -2.85 1.49 -1.38
CA SER A 128 -1.44 1.43 -1.79
C SER A 128 -0.70 2.74 -1.48
N ILE A 129 0.60 2.66 -1.27
CA ILE A 129 1.52 3.77 -0.96
C ILE A 129 1.34 4.31 0.46
N LEU A 130 0.16 4.77 0.86
CA LEU A 130 -0.11 5.28 2.21
C LEU A 130 0.01 4.16 3.26
N ILE A 131 -0.56 2.98 2.97
CA ILE A 131 -0.25 1.76 3.70
C ILE A 131 0.89 1.08 2.92
N PRO A 132 2.13 1.10 3.41
CA PRO A 132 3.32 0.90 2.58
C PRO A 132 3.63 -0.58 2.32
N CYS A 133 2.75 -1.28 1.63
CA CYS A 133 2.96 -2.69 1.26
C CYS A 133 4.17 -2.89 0.33
N HIS A 134 4.62 -1.86 -0.38
CA HIS A 134 5.85 -1.88 -1.16
C HIS A 134 7.13 -2.03 -0.31
N ARG A 135 7.08 -1.76 1.00
CA ARG A 135 8.21 -1.96 1.95
C ARG A 135 8.35 -3.40 2.42
N CYS A 136 7.43 -4.30 2.02
CA CYS A 136 7.53 -5.71 2.34
C CYS A 136 8.19 -6.47 1.17
N VAL A 137 9.28 -7.19 1.45
CA VAL A 137 10.09 -7.90 0.46
C VAL A 137 10.25 -9.37 0.83
N GLY A 138 10.67 -10.21 -0.12
CA GLY A 138 11.00 -11.61 0.15
C GLY A 138 12.20 -11.75 1.09
N ALA A 139 12.25 -12.84 1.85
CA ALA A 139 13.34 -13.14 2.79
C ALA A 139 14.72 -13.25 2.10
N ASP A 140 14.74 -13.63 0.83
CA ASP A 140 15.92 -13.72 -0.02
C ASP A 140 16.30 -12.40 -0.72
N GLY A 141 15.58 -11.31 -0.46
CA GLY A 141 15.75 -10.02 -1.12
C GLY A 141 14.95 -9.85 -2.40
N SER A 142 14.06 -10.79 -2.73
CA SER A 142 13.19 -10.70 -3.90
C SER A 142 12.15 -9.58 -3.76
N LEU A 143 11.99 -8.78 -4.81
CA LEU A 143 10.95 -7.74 -4.92
C LEU A 143 9.58 -8.29 -5.37
N THR A 144 9.32 -9.58 -5.20
CA THR A 144 8.05 -10.20 -5.56
C THR A 144 6.88 -9.72 -4.70
N GLY A 145 5.67 -9.98 -5.18
CA GLY A 145 4.46 -9.89 -4.38
C GLY A 145 3.83 -8.51 -4.26
N TYR A 146 4.18 -7.56 -5.12
CA TYR A 146 3.54 -6.26 -5.14
C TYR A 146 2.38 -6.23 -6.14
N ALA A 147 1.16 -5.89 -5.66
CA ALA A 147 -0.04 -5.85 -6.49
C ALA A 147 0.06 -4.85 -7.66
N GLY A 148 0.78 -3.77 -7.48
CA GLY A 148 1.05 -2.76 -8.51
C GLY A 148 2.13 -3.14 -9.53
N GLY A 149 2.83 -4.27 -9.32
CA GLY A 149 3.93 -4.73 -10.16
C GLY A 149 5.31 -4.35 -9.62
N VAL A 150 6.31 -5.18 -9.94
CA VAL A 150 7.68 -5.09 -9.41
C VAL A 150 8.36 -3.77 -9.76
N GLU A 151 8.16 -3.25 -10.97
CA GLU A 151 8.79 -1.99 -11.39
C GLU A 151 8.30 -0.79 -10.57
N LYS A 152 7.01 -0.74 -10.27
CA LYS A 152 6.44 0.32 -9.41
C LYS A 152 6.91 0.18 -7.97
N LYS A 153 7.03 -1.03 -7.45
CA LYS A 153 7.63 -1.31 -6.13
C LYS A 153 9.04 -0.79 -6.05
N ARG A 154 9.87 -1.12 -7.04
CA ARG A 154 11.25 -0.65 -7.15
C ARG A 154 11.31 0.87 -7.21
N PHE A 155 10.46 1.51 -8.00
CA PHE A 155 10.36 2.96 -8.09
C PHE A 155 10.09 3.58 -6.71
N LEU A 156 9.11 3.08 -5.98
CA LEU A 156 8.73 3.61 -4.66
C LEU A 156 9.88 3.44 -3.65
N LEU A 157 10.51 2.28 -3.60
CA LEU A 157 11.66 2.04 -2.72
C LEU A 157 12.85 2.93 -3.07
N THR A 158 13.12 3.15 -4.36
CA THR A 158 14.17 4.07 -4.81
C THR A 158 13.86 5.51 -4.40
N LEU A 159 12.61 5.94 -4.59
CA LEU A 159 12.17 7.27 -4.19
C LEU A 159 12.35 7.51 -2.69
N GLU A 160 12.08 6.49 -1.88
CA GLU A 160 12.26 6.55 -0.43
C GLU A 160 13.72 6.46 0.02
N GLY A 161 14.67 6.23 -0.89
CA GLY A 161 16.08 6.07 -0.54
C GLY A 161 16.40 4.77 0.19
N ALA A 162 15.56 3.73 0.04
CA ALA A 162 15.82 2.43 0.63
C ALA A 162 17.10 1.81 0.08
N ASP A 163 17.79 1.03 0.91
CA ASP A 163 18.95 0.24 0.45
C ASP A 163 18.49 -0.93 -0.43
N LEU A 164 18.76 -0.82 -1.72
CA LEU A 164 18.40 -1.83 -2.72
C LEU A 164 19.56 -2.81 -3.03
N SER A 165 20.72 -2.68 -2.37
CA SER A 165 21.92 -3.47 -2.70
C SER A 165 21.72 -4.98 -2.53
N HIS A 166 20.84 -5.40 -1.63
CA HIS A 166 20.49 -6.80 -1.35
C HIS A 166 19.17 -7.23 -2.00
N LEU A 167 18.51 -6.35 -2.77
CA LEU A 167 17.22 -6.60 -3.40
C LEU A 167 17.41 -6.90 -4.89
N TYR A 168 16.56 -7.75 -5.44
CA TYR A 168 16.60 -8.10 -6.86
C TYR A 168 15.19 -8.33 -7.43
N VAL A 169 15.07 -8.14 -8.74
CA VAL A 169 13.88 -8.50 -9.51
C VAL A 169 14.04 -9.95 -9.98
N PRO A 170 13.18 -10.88 -9.54
CA PRO A 170 13.30 -12.28 -9.98
C PRO A 170 12.98 -12.41 -11.47
N LYS A 171 13.74 -13.28 -12.17
CA LYS A 171 13.54 -13.54 -13.61
C LYS A 171 12.22 -14.28 -13.89
N HIS A 172 11.70 -15.02 -12.91
CA HIS A 172 10.42 -15.71 -12.95
C HIS A 172 9.73 -15.43 -11.62
N GLY A 173 8.86 -14.43 -11.61
CA GLY A 173 8.11 -14.06 -10.40
C GLY A 173 6.80 -14.81 -10.31
N THR A 174 6.55 -15.44 -9.16
CA THR A 174 5.20 -15.77 -8.78
C THR A 174 4.48 -14.44 -8.52
N VAL A 175 3.59 -14.08 -9.40
CA VAL A 175 2.63 -13.01 -9.13
C VAL A 175 1.69 -13.59 -8.07
N LEU A 176 1.71 -13.04 -6.87
CA LEU A 176 0.74 -13.37 -5.84
C LEU A 176 -0.66 -12.88 -6.24
#